data_41dcd2fe4d1a11a0d170f04d4c1cbfc1
#
_entry.id   41dcd2fe4d1a11a0d170f04d4c1cbfc1
#
_cell.length_a   1.000
_cell.length_b   1.000
_cell.length_c   1.000
_cell.angle_alpha   90.00
_cell.angle_beta   90.00
_cell.angle_gamma   90.00
#
_symmetry.space_group_name_H-M   'P 1'
#
loop_
_entity.id
_entity.type
_entity.pdbx_description
1 polymer ?
#
loop_
_entity_poly.entity_id
_entity_poly.type
_entity_poly.pdbx_seq_one_letter_code
_entity_poly.pdbx_strand_id
1 'polypeptide(L)' 'MGINIGGKLRSLRQKNNLTQKELADRCELSKGFISQLESNQTSPSLSTLEDILTTLGSSFHEFFSDEQGDDPVCR' A
#
# COMPACT_ATOMS: atom_id res chain seq x y z
N MET A 1 -1.73 17.64 -3.77
CA MET A 1 -1.70 17.01 -3.37
C MET A 1 -1.38 15.80 -3.58
N GLY A 2 -0.57 15.26 -3.42
CA GLY A 2 -0.23 13.94 -3.65
C GLY A 2 -0.88 12.97 -2.73
N ILE A 3 -0.84 11.74 -3.09
CA ILE A 3 -1.37 10.68 -2.30
C ILE A 3 -0.28 10.16 -1.40
N ASN A 4 -0.59 9.98 -0.15
CA ASN A 4 0.35 9.41 0.80
C ASN A 4 0.29 7.88 0.69
N ILE A 5 0.91 7.35 -0.32
CA ILE A 5 0.89 5.92 -0.60
C ILE A 5 1.50 5.14 0.56
N GLY A 6 2.60 5.63 1.10
CA GLY A 6 3.26 4.95 2.20
C GLY A 6 2.38 4.83 3.42
N GLY A 7 1.70 5.90 3.77
CA GLY A 7 0.80 5.88 4.92
C GLY A 7 -0.38 4.95 4.71
N LYS A 8 -0.90 4.92 3.50
CA LYS A 8 -2.02 4.02 3.17
C LYS A 8 -1.58 2.56 3.22
N LEU A 9 -0.40 2.26 2.72
CA LEU A 9 0.14 0.90 2.78
C LEU A 9 0.34 0.47 4.23
N ARG A 10 0.86 1.36 5.03
CA ARG A 10 1.06 1.07 6.45
C ARG A 10 -0.26 0.78 7.14
N SER A 11 -1.27 1.58 6.87
CA SER A 11 -2.59 1.39 7.45
C SER A 11 -3.19 0.04 7.05
N LEU A 12 -3.08 -0.33 5.80
CA LEU A 12 -3.56 -1.62 5.33
C LEU A 12 -2.81 -2.76 5.98
N ARG A 13 -1.52 -2.61 6.11
CA ARG A 13 -0.69 -3.63 6.76
C ARG A 13 -1.14 -3.84 8.20
N GLN A 14 -1.33 -2.75 8.91
CA GLN A 14 -1.75 -2.81 10.31
C GLN A 14 -3.15 -3.38 10.46
N LYS A 15 -4.03 -3.06 9.55
CA LYS A 15 -5.37 -3.63 9.53
C LYS A 15 -5.34 -5.14 9.40
N ASN A 16 -4.34 -5.66 8.72
CA ASN A 16 -4.20 -7.09 8.53
C ASN A 16 -3.32 -7.73 9.59
N ASN A 17 -2.94 -6.97 10.59
CA ASN A 17 -2.13 -7.46 11.72
C ASN A 17 -0.79 -8.04 11.26
N LEU A 18 -0.18 -7.40 10.28
CA LEU A 18 1.11 -7.84 9.77
C LEU A 18 2.21 -6.88 10.17
N THR A 19 3.38 -7.44 10.47
CA THR A 19 4.56 -6.61 10.65
C THR A 19 5.17 -6.31 9.29
N GLN A 20 6.10 -5.37 9.24
CA GLN A 20 6.80 -5.06 8.00
C GLN A 20 7.49 -6.30 7.46
N LYS A 21 8.10 -7.08 8.35
CA LYS A 21 8.79 -8.28 7.94
C LYS A 21 7.82 -9.31 7.36
N GLU A 22 6.68 -9.47 7.99
CA GLU A 22 5.68 -10.41 7.51
C GLU A 22 5.17 -10.03 6.13
N LEU A 23 4.90 -8.75 5.92
CA LEU A 23 4.46 -8.30 4.62
C LEU A 23 5.54 -8.50 3.57
N ALA A 24 6.77 -8.16 3.92
CA ALA A 24 7.88 -8.32 3.00
C ALA A 24 8.05 -9.79 2.60
N ASP A 25 7.95 -10.68 3.55
CA ASP A 25 8.07 -12.10 3.28
C ASP A 25 6.98 -12.58 2.33
N ARG A 26 5.77 -12.11 2.50
CA ARG A 26 4.65 -12.51 1.65
C ARG A 26 4.79 -11.97 0.23
N CYS A 27 5.41 -10.83 0.09
CA CYS A 27 5.59 -10.20 -1.22
C CYS A 27 6.93 -10.52 -1.84
N GLU A 28 7.76 -11.28 -1.14
CA GLU A 28 9.12 -11.61 -1.59
C GLU A 28 9.96 -10.33 -1.75
N LEU A 29 9.79 -9.43 -0.80
CA LEU A 29 10.53 -8.18 -0.77
C LEU A 29 11.32 -8.11 0.52
N SER A 30 12.19 -7.14 0.65
CA SER A 30 12.93 -6.97 1.89
C SER A 30 12.17 -6.08 2.85
N LYS A 31 12.41 -6.29 4.13
CA LYS A 31 11.81 -5.43 5.16
C LYS A 31 12.25 -3.99 4.96
N GLY A 32 13.50 -3.78 4.56
CA GLY A 32 14.00 -2.42 4.32
C GLY A 32 13.23 -1.72 3.21
N PHE A 33 12.89 -2.45 2.16
CA PHE A 33 12.13 -1.89 1.07
C PHE A 33 10.72 -1.50 1.54
N ILE A 34 10.07 -2.37 2.31
CA ILE A 34 8.75 -2.06 2.86
C ILE A 34 8.84 -0.81 3.76
N SER A 35 9.85 -0.73 4.57
CA SER A 35 10.06 0.43 5.42
C SER A 35 10.20 1.70 4.61
N GLN A 36 10.94 1.66 3.53
CA GLN A 36 11.12 2.82 2.67
C GLN A 36 9.84 3.20 1.97
N LEU A 37 9.05 2.22 1.54
CA LEU A 37 7.76 2.50 0.92
C LEU A 37 6.83 3.20 1.90
N GLU A 38 6.80 2.71 3.12
CA GLU A 38 5.89 3.27 4.13
C GLU A 38 6.32 4.66 4.58
N SER A 39 7.59 4.98 4.43
CA SER A 39 8.10 6.30 4.76
C SER A 39 8.09 7.25 3.58
N ASN A 40 7.59 6.82 2.45
CA ASN A 40 7.59 7.62 1.22
C ASN A 40 9.00 7.96 0.74
N GLN A 41 9.98 7.14 1.09
CA GLN A 41 11.35 7.34 0.64
C GLN A 41 11.57 6.77 -0.75
N THR A 42 10.70 5.89 -1.17
CA THR A 42 10.75 5.33 -2.50
C THR A 42 9.33 5.09 -2.97
N SER A 43 9.15 4.91 -4.23
CA SER A 43 7.85 4.64 -4.81
C SER A 43 7.83 3.25 -5.40
N PRO A 44 6.76 2.50 -5.22
CA PRO A 44 6.68 1.18 -5.83
C PRO A 44 6.32 1.29 -7.31
N SER A 45 6.73 0.32 -8.09
CA SER A 45 6.20 0.20 -9.44
C SER A 45 4.74 -0.25 -9.35
N LEU A 46 4.01 -0.13 -10.42
CA LEU A 46 2.61 -0.58 -10.43
C LEU A 46 2.51 -2.07 -10.15
N SER A 47 3.43 -2.83 -10.69
CA SER A 47 3.46 -4.27 -10.46
C SER A 47 3.70 -4.60 -9.00
N THR A 48 4.65 -3.92 -8.39
CA THR A 48 4.95 -4.11 -6.98
C THR A 48 3.78 -3.69 -6.11
N LEU A 49 3.17 -2.56 -6.42
CA LEU A 49 2.03 -2.07 -5.67
C LEU A 49 0.87 -3.06 -5.78
N GLU A 50 0.64 -3.59 -6.94
CA GLU A 50 -0.42 -4.57 -7.14
C GLU A 50 -0.18 -5.81 -6.29
N ASP A 51 1.04 -6.30 -6.25
CA ASP A 51 1.39 -7.46 -5.45
C ASP A 51 1.13 -7.20 -3.98
N ILE A 52 1.53 -6.04 -3.50
CA ILE A 52 1.33 -5.69 -2.11
C ILE A 52 -0.17 -5.59 -1.80
N LEU A 53 -0.92 -4.93 -2.64
CA LEU A 53 -2.35 -4.77 -2.43
C LEU A 53 -3.07 -6.11 -2.45
N THR A 54 -2.70 -6.98 -3.36
CA THR A 54 -3.29 -8.30 -3.45
C THR A 54 -3.00 -9.09 -2.17
N THR A 55 -1.78 -9.00 -1.69
CA THR A 55 -1.39 -9.66 -0.45
C THR A 55 -2.20 -9.16 0.73
N LEU A 56 -2.53 -7.88 0.72
CA LEU A 56 -3.30 -7.27 1.78
C LEU A 56 -4.81 -7.39 1.57
N GLY A 57 -5.22 -8.06 0.54
CA GLY A 57 -6.65 -8.25 0.28
C GLY A 57 -7.32 -6.99 -0.24
N SER A 58 -6.60 -6.17 -0.95
CA SER A 58 -7.11 -4.91 -1.47
C SER A 58 -6.91 -4.82 -2.97
N SER A 59 -7.39 -3.76 -3.57
CA SER A 59 -7.21 -3.53 -4.99
C SER A 59 -6.87 -2.07 -5.20
N PHE A 60 -6.45 -1.72 -6.40
CA PHE A 60 -6.22 -0.31 -6.72
C PHE A 60 -7.48 0.51 -6.49
N HIS A 61 -8.62 -0.03 -6.88
CA HIS A 61 -9.88 0.69 -6.72
C HIS A 61 -10.13 1.01 -5.27
N GLU A 62 -10.02 0.03 -4.39
CA GLU A 62 -10.24 0.24 -2.97
C GLU A 62 -9.21 1.15 -2.37
N PHE A 63 -7.97 0.98 -2.78
CA PHE A 63 -6.86 1.74 -2.23
C PHE A 63 -7.03 3.24 -2.53
N PHE A 64 -7.33 3.56 -3.77
CA PHE A 64 -7.44 4.95 -4.17
C PHE A 64 -8.82 5.53 -3.91
N SER A 65 -9.85 4.73 -3.85
CA SER A 65 -11.16 5.22 -3.52
C SER A 65 -11.26 5.70 -2.10
N ASP A 66 -10.55 5.01 -1.20
CA ASP A 66 -10.50 5.43 0.18
C ASP A 66 -9.94 6.83 0.28
N GLU A 67 -9.02 7.17 -0.53
CA GLU A 67 -8.43 8.48 -0.55
C GLU A 67 -9.43 9.53 -0.94
N GLN A 68 -10.32 9.22 -1.81
CA GLN A 68 -11.25 10.17 -2.29
C GLN A 68 -12.32 10.52 -1.37
N GLY A 69 -12.86 9.63 -0.77
CA GLY A 69 -13.89 9.90 0.13
C GLY A 69 -15.15 10.34 -0.54
N ASP A 70 -15.16 11.34 -1.22
CA ASP A 70 -16.35 11.85 -1.77
C ASP A 70 -16.26 12.23 -3.18
N ASP A 71 -15.36 11.76 -3.89
CA ASP A 71 -15.17 12.14 -5.20
C ASP A 71 -16.26 11.69 -6.08
N PRO A 72 -16.96 12.54 -6.57
CA PRO A 72 -18.02 12.16 -7.30
C PRO A 72 -17.68 11.85 -8.66
N VAL A 73 -16.85 12.24 -8.98
CA VAL A 73 -16.62 12.06 -10.14
C VAL A 73 -16.40 11.04 -10.65
N CYS A 74 -16.04 10.66 -10.45
CA CYS A 74 -15.71 9.71 -10.86
C CYS A 74 -16.48 9.08 -11.48
N ARG A 75 -16.75 9.19 -11.79
CA ARG A 75 -17.44 8.62 -12.21
C ARG A 75 -17.48 8.45 -12.96
#